data_fb261854b88a1d978ee47e9f18cb65eb
#
_entry.id   fb261854b88a1d978ee47e9f18cb65eb
#
_cell.length_a   1.000
_cell.length_b   1.000
_cell.length_c   1.000
_cell.angle_alpha   90.00
_cell.angle_beta   90.00
_cell.angle_gamma   90.00
#
_symmetry.space_group_name_H-M   'P 1'
#
loop_
_entity.id
_entity.type
_entity.pdbx_description
1 polymer ?
#
loop_
_entity_poly.entity_id
_entity_poly.type
_entity_poly.pdbx_seq_one_letter_code
_entity_poly.pdbx_strand_id
1 'polypeptide(L)'
;MKKILITAPLRQDIYVFQAYQDALDRLEIPEGFEASRFFVVNGCDEVIPYIRDAEFVRVENEEEYSKTHNDHIWTMDLMWKMGDLRNRTIAEALNGGYDYWLSVDTDLILDPWTIYNLVQADKDIVSEIFWTQAPNGRYWCNAWMADQSAGMTEEWRKPGLYRVGMTGALMMVKRRVFEAGVSYDRIPNINTALRGEDRHFCVRAACAGFELWVDTHSPARHLYTRQLFEEYKAGR
;
A
#
# COMPACT_ATOMS: atom_id res chain seq x y z
N MET A 1 -22.73 9.73 2.98
CA MET A 1 -21.86 8.65 2.48
C MET A 1 -20.49 8.81 3.12
N LYS A 2 -19.80 7.72 3.46
CA LYS A 2 -18.42 7.74 3.91
C LYS A 2 -17.49 7.80 2.71
N LYS A 3 -16.39 8.54 2.84
CA LYS A 3 -15.47 8.84 1.76
C LYS A 3 -14.16 8.05 1.90
N ILE A 4 -13.75 7.37 0.84
CA ILE A 4 -12.49 6.65 0.74
C ILE A 4 -11.58 7.39 -0.26
N LEU A 5 -10.36 7.73 0.13
CA LEU A 5 -9.33 8.20 -0.80
C LEU A 5 -8.37 7.07 -1.13
N ILE A 6 -8.42 6.57 -2.36
CA ILE A 6 -7.45 5.60 -2.89
C ILE A 6 -6.23 6.37 -3.36
N THR A 7 -5.05 6.04 -2.84
CA THR A 7 -3.83 6.82 -3.08
C THR A 7 -2.65 5.96 -3.45
N ALA A 8 -1.75 6.52 -4.23
CA ALA A 8 -0.44 5.93 -4.48
C ALA A 8 0.63 7.01 -4.70
N PRO A 9 1.85 6.81 -4.17
CA PRO A 9 3.05 7.33 -4.80
C PRO A 9 3.22 6.65 -6.16
N LEU A 10 3.27 7.43 -7.23
CA LEU A 10 3.28 6.89 -8.60
C LEU A 10 4.65 7.11 -9.27
N ARG A 11 5.35 6.01 -9.47
CA ARG A 11 6.51 5.88 -10.34
C ARG A 11 6.52 4.47 -10.92
N GLN A 12 5.96 4.29 -12.11
CA GLN A 12 5.71 2.97 -12.66
C GLN A 12 5.81 2.96 -14.18
N ASP A 13 6.09 1.79 -14.75
CA ASP A 13 6.00 1.56 -16.19
C ASP A 13 4.54 1.70 -16.65
N ILE A 14 4.32 2.35 -17.81
CA ILE A 14 2.98 2.66 -18.33
C ILE A 14 2.08 1.42 -18.39
N TYR A 15 2.61 0.29 -18.86
CA TYR A 15 1.81 -0.93 -19.02
C TYR A 15 1.36 -1.55 -17.69
N VAL A 16 2.17 -1.45 -16.63
CA VAL A 16 1.80 -1.91 -15.27
C VAL A 16 0.78 -0.94 -14.69
N PHE A 17 1.01 0.37 -14.85
CA PHE A 17 0.10 1.40 -14.36
C PHE A 17 -1.28 1.32 -15.02
N GLN A 18 -1.35 1.00 -16.32
CA GLN A 18 -2.63 0.77 -16.99
C GLN A 18 -3.37 -0.44 -16.40
N ALA A 19 -2.68 -1.56 -16.14
CA ALA A 19 -3.27 -2.73 -15.50
C ALA A 19 -3.74 -2.43 -14.06
N TYR A 20 -2.98 -1.63 -13.32
CA TYR A 20 -3.37 -1.13 -11.99
C TYR A 20 -4.67 -0.34 -12.06
N GLN A 21 -4.79 0.63 -12.95
CA GLN A 21 -6.02 1.41 -13.10
C GLN A 21 -7.21 0.56 -13.56
N ASP A 22 -6.98 -0.40 -14.48
CA ASP A 22 -8.01 -1.37 -14.88
C ASP A 22 -8.53 -2.19 -13.68
N ALA A 23 -7.67 -2.47 -12.70
CA ALA A 23 -8.09 -3.12 -11.46
C ALA A 23 -8.89 -2.16 -10.56
N LEU A 24 -8.46 -0.91 -10.43
CA LEU A 24 -9.22 0.10 -9.67
C LEU A 24 -10.60 0.38 -10.26
N ASP A 25 -10.74 0.31 -11.59
CA ASP A 25 -12.03 0.53 -12.27
C ASP A 25 -13.05 -0.61 -12.03
N ARG A 26 -12.58 -1.77 -11.58
CA ARG A 26 -13.42 -2.94 -11.27
C ARG A 26 -13.77 -3.09 -9.79
N LEU A 27 -13.30 -2.17 -8.94
CA LEU A 27 -13.56 -2.27 -7.49
C LEU A 27 -15.04 -2.10 -7.17
N GLU A 28 -15.55 -3.01 -6.40
CA GLU A 28 -16.90 -2.94 -5.82
C GLU A 28 -16.89 -2.04 -4.59
N ILE A 29 -17.58 -0.91 -4.68
CA ILE A 29 -17.69 0.04 -3.57
C ILE A 29 -18.92 -0.29 -2.75
N PRO A 30 -18.82 -0.55 -1.44
CA PRO A 30 -19.96 -0.88 -0.60
C PRO A 30 -21.02 0.23 -0.57
N GLU A 31 -22.28 -0.16 -0.41
CA GLU A 31 -23.37 0.80 -0.21
C GLU A 31 -23.05 1.76 0.95
N GLY A 32 -23.35 3.03 0.76
CA GLY A 32 -23.05 4.09 1.74
C GLY A 32 -21.62 4.62 1.69
N PHE A 33 -20.80 4.15 0.75
CA PHE A 33 -19.43 4.64 0.53
C PHE A 33 -19.29 5.27 -0.86
N GLU A 34 -18.29 6.15 -0.98
CA GLU A 34 -17.81 6.67 -2.26
C GLU A 34 -16.28 6.64 -2.25
N ALA A 35 -15.66 6.42 -3.39
CA ALA A 35 -14.22 6.37 -3.53
C ALA A 35 -13.73 7.39 -4.55
N SER A 36 -12.66 8.10 -4.22
CA SER A 36 -11.92 8.98 -5.11
C SER A 36 -10.47 8.54 -5.20
N ARG A 37 -9.73 8.99 -6.21
CA ARG A 37 -8.34 8.62 -6.44
C ARG A 37 -7.44 9.84 -6.40
N PHE A 38 -6.27 9.69 -5.80
CA PHE A 38 -5.26 10.73 -5.75
C PHE A 38 -3.85 10.14 -5.86
N PHE A 39 -3.05 10.63 -6.82
CA PHE A 39 -1.70 10.14 -7.05
C PHE A 39 -0.65 11.22 -6.83
N VAL A 40 0.49 10.82 -6.27
CA VAL A 40 1.69 11.67 -6.19
C VAL A 40 2.69 11.19 -7.25
N VAL A 41 2.69 11.83 -8.40
CA VAL A 41 3.59 11.50 -9.54
C VAL A 41 5.01 11.89 -9.18
N ASN A 42 5.91 10.91 -9.09
CA ASN A 42 7.26 11.05 -8.61
C ASN A 42 8.29 10.77 -9.71
N GLY A 43 8.57 11.79 -10.54
CA GLY A 43 9.60 11.72 -11.59
C GLY A 43 9.32 10.70 -12.70
N CYS A 44 8.06 10.55 -13.09
CA CYS A 44 7.62 9.72 -14.22
C CYS A 44 6.48 10.38 -14.98
N ASP A 45 6.74 11.56 -15.52
CA ASP A 45 5.73 12.38 -16.20
C ASP A 45 5.08 11.67 -17.40
N GLU A 46 5.74 10.70 -17.97
CA GLU A 46 5.24 9.87 -19.08
C GLU A 46 3.97 9.08 -18.75
N VAL A 47 3.68 8.86 -17.46
CA VAL A 47 2.44 8.17 -17.03
C VAL A 47 1.23 9.11 -16.96
N ILE A 48 1.45 10.43 -16.87
CA ILE A 48 0.39 11.43 -16.66
C ILE A 48 -0.73 11.35 -17.71
N PRO A 49 -0.44 11.20 -19.02
CA PRO A 49 -1.48 11.08 -20.04
C PRO A 49 -2.40 9.85 -19.87
N TYR A 50 -1.99 8.90 -19.05
CA TYR A 50 -2.72 7.66 -18.81
C TYR A 50 -3.49 7.66 -17.48
N ILE A 51 -3.40 8.71 -16.65
CA ILE A 51 -4.17 8.84 -15.43
C ILE A 51 -5.65 9.00 -15.77
N ARG A 52 -6.50 8.19 -15.15
CA ARG A 52 -7.96 8.18 -15.35
C ARG A 52 -8.67 8.45 -14.03
N ASP A 53 -9.69 9.28 -14.04
CA ASP A 53 -10.60 9.55 -12.92
C ASP A 53 -9.88 9.73 -11.57
N ALA A 54 -8.79 10.51 -11.59
CA ALA A 54 -7.96 10.77 -10.42
C ALA A 54 -7.40 12.19 -10.44
N GLU A 55 -7.32 12.78 -9.27
CA GLU A 55 -6.49 13.96 -9.05
C GLU A 55 -5.03 13.55 -8.84
N PHE A 56 -4.11 14.45 -9.16
CA PHE A 56 -2.69 14.18 -8.92
C PHE A 56 -1.90 15.45 -8.65
N VAL A 57 -0.78 15.27 -7.98
CA VAL A 57 0.27 16.29 -7.84
C VAL A 57 1.59 15.74 -8.37
N ARG A 58 2.42 16.63 -8.93
CA ARG A 58 3.77 16.28 -9.38
C ARG A 58 4.77 16.63 -8.29
N VAL A 59 5.75 15.76 -8.10
CA VAL A 59 6.94 16.04 -7.29
C VAL A 59 8.17 15.78 -8.12
N GLU A 60 9.12 16.71 -8.03
CA GLU A 60 10.43 16.52 -8.65
C GLU A 60 11.16 15.39 -7.93
N ASN A 61 11.83 14.56 -8.70
CA ASN A 61 12.67 13.51 -8.19
C ASN A 61 14.06 13.64 -8.76
N GLU A 62 15.00 14.02 -7.90
CA GLU A 62 16.42 14.12 -8.22
C GLU A 62 17.19 12.81 -7.93
N GLU A 63 16.52 11.81 -7.34
CA GLU A 63 17.18 10.58 -6.95
C GLU A 63 17.17 9.54 -8.06
N GLU A 64 18.33 8.91 -8.27
CA GLU A 64 18.42 7.74 -9.13
C GLU A 64 17.62 6.59 -8.54
N TYR A 65 16.63 6.14 -9.31
CA TYR A 65 15.87 4.95 -8.99
C TYR A 65 16.41 3.79 -9.81
N SER A 66 16.99 2.80 -9.13
CA SER A 66 17.48 1.60 -9.80
C SER A 66 16.67 0.37 -9.39
N LYS A 67 16.29 -0.40 -10.40
CA LYS A 67 15.68 -1.73 -10.23
C LYS A 67 16.73 -2.76 -10.64
N THR A 68 16.83 -3.85 -9.89
CA THR A 68 17.37 -5.10 -10.42
C THR A 68 16.28 -5.82 -11.20
N HIS A 69 16.64 -6.90 -11.90
CA HIS A 69 15.65 -7.71 -12.63
C HIS A 69 14.50 -8.23 -11.74
N ASN A 70 14.73 -8.37 -10.43
CA ASN A 70 13.82 -9.02 -9.48
C ASN A 70 13.52 -8.21 -8.22
N ASP A 71 14.05 -6.99 -8.05
CA ASP A 71 13.85 -6.23 -6.83
C ASP A 71 14.18 -4.73 -7.01
N HIS A 72 13.59 -3.90 -6.16
CA HIS A 72 13.97 -2.51 -6.01
C HIS A 72 15.22 -2.39 -5.12
N ILE A 73 16.16 -1.55 -5.51
CA ILE A 73 17.29 -1.23 -4.63
C ILE A 73 16.84 -0.16 -3.64
N TRP A 74 16.45 -0.60 -2.45
CA TRP A 74 16.00 0.27 -1.38
C TRP A 74 17.18 0.92 -0.66
N THR A 75 17.47 2.18 -0.97
CA THR A 75 18.36 3.02 -0.18
C THR A 75 17.59 3.63 1.01
N MET A 76 18.32 4.09 2.02
CA MET A 76 17.69 4.78 3.15
C MET A 76 16.96 6.04 2.71
N ASP A 77 17.53 6.79 1.77
CA ASP A 77 16.95 8.04 1.27
C ASP A 77 15.66 7.76 0.51
N LEU A 78 15.64 6.70 -0.33
CA LEU A 78 14.43 6.29 -1.04
C LEU A 78 13.30 5.87 -0.06
N MET A 79 13.63 5.14 1.01
CA MET A 79 12.64 4.75 2.02
C MET A 79 12.01 5.97 2.68
N TRP A 80 12.81 6.97 3.08
CA TRP A 80 12.27 8.20 3.69
C TRP A 80 11.51 9.04 2.68
N LYS A 81 11.96 9.08 1.44
CA LYS A 81 11.20 9.73 0.36
C LYS A 81 9.82 9.09 0.19
N MET A 82 9.73 7.76 0.24
CA MET A 82 8.43 7.07 0.20
C MET A 82 7.54 7.47 1.38
N GLY A 83 8.11 7.58 2.59
CA GLY A 83 7.40 8.09 3.75
C GLY A 83 6.83 9.49 3.53
N ASP A 84 7.63 10.40 2.99
CA ASP A 84 7.20 11.77 2.66
C ASP A 84 6.07 11.79 1.61
N LEU A 85 6.17 10.93 0.57
CA LEU A 85 5.13 10.82 -0.45
C LEU A 85 3.82 10.29 0.14
N ARG A 86 3.88 9.27 1.01
CA ARG A 86 2.71 8.74 1.71
C ARG A 86 2.11 9.80 2.66
N ASN A 87 2.93 10.55 3.39
CA ASN A 87 2.44 11.65 4.24
C ASN A 87 1.71 12.73 3.44
N ARG A 88 2.13 13.03 2.21
CA ARG A 88 1.40 13.95 1.31
C ARG A 88 0.01 13.42 0.98
N THR A 89 -0.12 12.12 0.70
CA THR A 89 -1.44 11.53 0.43
C THR A 89 -2.33 11.47 1.68
N ILE A 90 -1.74 11.33 2.88
CA ILE A 90 -2.46 11.43 4.16
C ILE A 90 -2.96 12.87 4.36
N ALA A 91 -2.12 13.86 4.09
CA ALA A 91 -2.53 15.27 4.19
C ALA A 91 -3.70 15.58 3.24
N GLU A 92 -3.68 15.03 2.03
CA GLU A 92 -4.80 15.16 1.08
C GLU A 92 -6.08 14.52 1.64
N ALA A 93 -5.98 13.32 2.20
CA ALA A 93 -7.13 12.64 2.82
C ALA A 93 -7.72 13.46 3.99
N LEU A 94 -6.87 14.06 4.83
CA LEU A 94 -7.31 14.90 5.95
C LEU A 94 -7.95 16.20 5.47
N ASN A 95 -7.33 16.89 4.52
CA ASN A 95 -7.81 18.17 4.00
C ASN A 95 -9.11 18.01 3.19
N GLY A 96 -9.23 16.91 2.42
CA GLY A 96 -10.42 16.58 1.62
C GLY A 96 -11.59 16.03 2.45
N GLY A 97 -11.41 15.82 3.75
CA GLY A 97 -12.46 15.33 4.63
C GLY A 97 -12.84 13.87 4.38
N TYR A 98 -11.88 13.05 3.96
CA TYR A 98 -12.08 11.61 3.77
C TYR A 98 -12.13 10.87 5.11
N ASP A 99 -13.02 9.87 5.20
CA ASP A 99 -13.15 9.01 6.38
C ASP A 99 -12.09 7.90 6.41
N TYR A 100 -11.66 7.47 5.21
CA TYR A 100 -10.67 6.40 5.01
C TYR A 100 -9.61 6.85 4.00
N TRP A 101 -8.39 6.46 4.28
CA TRP A 101 -7.26 6.51 3.36
C TRP A 101 -6.89 5.09 2.98
N LEU A 102 -6.81 4.77 1.69
CA LEU A 102 -6.37 3.49 1.15
C LEU A 102 -5.12 3.70 0.32
N SER A 103 -3.98 3.28 0.84
CA SER A 103 -2.72 3.25 0.09
C SER A 103 -2.65 1.97 -0.72
N VAL A 104 -2.30 2.09 -2.00
CA VAL A 104 -2.13 0.93 -2.88
C VAL A 104 -0.92 1.19 -3.77
N ASP A 105 0.15 0.42 -3.63
CA ASP A 105 1.31 0.54 -4.51
C ASP A 105 0.94 0.19 -5.96
N THR A 106 1.51 0.89 -6.93
CA THR A 106 1.04 0.89 -8.33
C THR A 106 1.40 -0.36 -9.13
N ASP A 107 1.98 -1.36 -8.51
CA ASP A 107 2.21 -2.72 -9.02
C ASP A 107 1.33 -3.79 -8.36
N LEU A 108 0.35 -3.36 -7.55
CA LEU A 108 -0.62 -4.24 -6.92
C LEU A 108 -1.94 -4.24 -7.68
N ILE A 109 -2.35 -5.40 -8.14
CA ILE A 109 -3.63 -5.62 -8.81
C ILE A 109 -4.64 -6.12 -7.78
N LEU A 110 -5.59 -5.27 -7.45
CA LEU A 110 -6.62 -5.57 -6.48
C LEU A 110 -7.69 -6.51 -7.04
N ASP A 111 -8.22 -7.36 -6.17
CA ASP A 111 -9.46 -8.08 -6.42
C ASP A 111 -10.65 -7.09 -6.37
N PRO A 112 -11.71 -7.27 -7.17
CA PRO A 112 -12.89 -6.40 -7.11
C PRO A 112 -13.50 -6.23 -5.73
N TRP A 113 -13.42 -7.23 -4.87
CA TRP A 113 -13.99 -7.23 -3.52
C TRP A 113 -13.07 -6.68 -2.44
N THR A 114 -11.85 -6.26 -2.76
CA THR A 114 -10.87 -5.78 -1.77
C THR A 114 -11.44 -4.68 -0.88
N ILE A 115 -12.03 -3.60 -1.44
CA ILE A 115 -12.57 -2.51 -0.63
C ILE A 115 -13.74 -3.00 0.22
N TYR A 116 -14.60 -3.85 -0.32
CA TYR A 116 -15.72 -4.41 0.41
C TYR A 116 -15.23 -5.17 1.65
N ASN A 117 -14.25 -6.06 1.50
CA ASN A 117 -13.70 -6.85 2.60
C ASN A 117 -13.01 -5.98 3.65
N LEU A 118 -12.19 -5.00 3.24
CA LEU A 118 -11.53 -4.08 4.15
C LEU A 118 -12.51 -3.22 4.96
N VAL A 119 -13.60 -2.78 4.34
CA VAL A 119 -14.67 -2.05 5.03
C VAL A 119 -15.42 -2.95 6.01
N GLN A 120 -15.75 -4.19 5.63
CA GLN A 120 -16.42 -5.16 6.49
C GLN A 120 -15.58 -5.59 7.69
N ALA A 121 -14.26 -5.62 7.55
CA ALA A 121 -13.33 -5.89 8.65
C ALA A 121 -13.47 -4.86 9.80
N ASP A 122 -13.93 -3.65 9.50
CA ASP A 122 -14.18 -2.53 10.44
C ASP A 122 -13.01 -2.25 11.42
N LYS A 123 -11.78 -2.43 10.96
CA LYS A 123 -10.57 -2.13 11.75
C LYS A 123 -10.11 -0.70 11.51
N ASP A 124 -9.33 -0.15 12.45
CA ASP A 124 -8.72 1.17 12.28
C ASP A 124 -7.62 1.15 11.23
N ILE A 125 -6.84 0.07 11.23
CA ILE A 125 -5.76 -0.19 10.30
C ILE A 125 -5.90 -1.64 9.85
N VAL A 126 -6.15 -1.84 8.57
CA VAL A 126 -6.24 -3.17 7.96
C VAL A 126 -5.60 -3.16 6.58
N SER A 127 -4.75 -4.13 6.31
CA SER A 127 -4.15 -4.36 5.00
C SER A 127 -4.85 -5.52 4.29
N GLU A 128 -4.84 -5.49 2.97
CA GLU A 128 -5.03 -6.70 2.18
C GLU A 128 -3.68 -7.39 1.97
N ILE A 129 -3.66 -8.71 2.06
CA ILE A 129 -2.43 -9.46 1.86
C ILE A 129 -2.04 -9.53 0.39
N PHE A 130 -0.75 -9.51 0.11
CA PHE A 130 -0.17 -9.95 -1.16
C PHE A 130 1.12 -10.72 -0.93
N TRP A 131 1.47 -11.56 -1.91
CA TRP A 131 2.63 -12.42 -1.83
C TRP A 131 3.67 -12.03 -2.87
N THR A 132 4.93 -11.94 -2.42
CA THR A 132 6.09 -11.67 -3.26
C THR A 132 6.98 -12.90 -3.30
N GLN A 133 7.32 -13.38 -4.49
CA GLN A 133 8.26 -14.47 -4.65
C GLN A 133 9.68 -13.95 -4.72
N ALA A 134 10.53 -14.41 -3.81
CA ALA A 134 11.96 -14.13 -3.87
C ALA A 134 12.66 -14.87 -5.00
N PRO A 135 13.85 -14.42 -5.44
CA PRO A 135 14.65 -15.12 -6.44
C PRO A 135 15.00 -16.58 -6.08
N ASN A 136 15.03 -16.90 -4.80
CA ASN A 136 15.27 -18.26 -4.29
C ASN A 136 13.99 -19.13 -4.22
N GLY A 137 12.88 -18.67 -4.78
CA GLY A 137 11.60 -19.36 -4.81
C GLY A 137 10.79 -19.28 -3.50
N ARG A 138 11.30 -18.63 -2.45
CA ARG A 138 10.53 -18.43 -1.23
C ARG A 138 9.52 -17.30 -1.44
N TYR A 139 8.38 -17.41 -0.73
CA TYR A 139 7.37 -16.37 -0.71
C TYR A 139 7.42 -15.63 0.62
N TRP A 140 7.23 -14.33 0.58
CA TRP A 140 6.91 -13.50 1.74
C TRP A 140 5.69 -12.65 1.43
N CYS A 141 5.06 -12.12 2.47
CA CYS A 141 3.94 -11.21 2.32
C CYS A 141 4.24 -9.85 2.96
N ASN A 142 3.30 -8.92 2.81
CA ASN A 142 3.36 -7.58 3.37
C ASN A 142 2.95 -7.49 4.85
N ALA A 143 2.97 -8.59 5.59
CA ALA A 143 2.59 -8.65 7.00
C ALA A 143 3.59 -9.45 7.83
N TRP A 144 3.71 -9.13 9.13
CA TRP A 144 4.60 -9.78 10.08
C TRP A 144 3.88 -10.09 11.38
N MET A 145 4.20 -11.21 12.01
CA MET A 145 3.60 -11.62 13.28
C MET A 145 3.87 -10.60 14.39
N ALA A 146 2.93 -10.47 15.32
CA ALA A 146 2.98 -9.47 16.38
C ALA A 146 4.08 -9.73 17.42
N ASP A 147 4.38 -10.99 17.69
CA ASP A 147 5.23 -11.46 18.79
C ASP A 147 6.50 -12.17 18.32
N GLN A 148 6.75 -12.22 17.03
CA GLN A 148 7.85 -12.97 16.45
C GLN A 148 8.78 -12.09 15.62
N SER A 149 10.06 -12.38 15.72
CA SER A 149 11.09 -11.78 14.86
C SER A 149 11.03 -12.32 13.42
N ALA A 150 10.39 -13.43 13.20
CA ALA A 150 10.26 -14.11 11.92
C ALA A 150 8.83 -13.98 11.38
N GLY A 151 8.61 -13.14 10.59
CA GLY A 151 7.67 -12.81 9.60
C GLY A 151 6.33 -13.55 9.53
N MET A 152 6.28 -14.58 8.76
CA MET A 152 5.03 -15.10 8.20
C MET A 152 4.58 -16.41 8.83
N THR A 153 3.27 -16.66 8.73
CA THR A 153 2.69 -17.99 8.99
C THR A 153 1.94 -18.49 7.76
N GLU A 154 1.97 -19.80 7.52
CA GLU A 154 1.18 -20.44 6.47
C GLU A 154 -0.34 -20.33 6.72
N GLU A 155 -0.73 -20.00 7.95
CA GLU A 155 -2.13 -19.76 8.29
C GLU A 155 -2.74 -18.61 7.47
N TRP A 156 -1.96 -17.59 7.14
CA TRP A 156 -2.41 -16.44 6.35
C TRP A 156 -2.69 -16.76 4.87
N ARG A 157 -2.46 -17.98 4.42
CA ARG A 157 -2.93 -18.49 3.12
C ARG A 157 -4.40 -18.89 3.14
N LYS A 158 -4.99 -18.98 4.33
CA LYS A 158 -6.42 -19.25 4.50
C LYS A 158 -7.15 -17.92 4.57
N PRO A 159 -8.33 -17.79 3.92
CA PRO A 159 -9.16 -16.60 4.06
C PRO A 159 -9.48 -16.33 5.54
N GLY A 160 -9.27 -15.08 5.95
CA GLY A 160 -9.49 -14.68 7.34
C GLY A 160 -9.02 -13.25 7.62
N LEU A 161 -9.25 -12.83 8.86
CA LEU A 161 -8.80 -11.55 9.39
C LEU A 161 -7.85 -11.81 10.56
N TYR A 162 -6.58 -11.43 10.40
CA TYR A 162 -5.53 -11.76 11.34
C TYR A 162 -4.88 -10.52 11.94
N ARG A 163 -4.66 -10.55 13.27
CA ARG A 163 -3.88 -9.51 13.93
C ARG A 163 -2.40 -9.71 13.63
N VAL A 164 -1.71 -8.60 13.31
CA VAL A 164 -0.30 -8.60 12.91
C VAL A 164 0.50 -7.58 13.70
N GLY A 165 1.81 -7.73 13.72
CA GLY A 165 2.73 -6.77 14.36
C GLY A 165 3.14 -5.64 13.42
N MET A 166 3.15 -5.93 12.14
CA MET A 166 3.49 -4.96 11.10
C MET A 166 2.83 -5.32 9.79
N THR A 167 2.57 -4.29 8.98
CA THR A 167 2.07 -4.40 7.61
C THR A 167 2.44 -3.14 6.83
N GLY A 168 2.25 -3.14 5.52
CA GLY A 168 2.52 -1.99 4.65
C GLY A 168 2.05 -2.19 3.22
N ALA A 169 2.36 -1.23 2.36
CA ALA A 169 2.10 -1.18 0.92
C ALA A 169 0.62 -1.08 0.52
N LEU A 170 -0.22 -2.01 0.96
CA LEU A 170 -1.66 -2.04 0.67
C LEU A 170 -2.44 -1.97 1.98
N MET A 171 -2.93 -0.79 2.35
CA MET A 171 -3.46 -0.58 3.69
C MET A 171 -4.59 0.46 3.71
N MET A 172 -5.74 0.06 4.28
CA MET A 172 -6.84 0.98 4.61
C MET A 172 -6.72 1.45 6.05
N VAL A 173 -6.80 2.77 6.24
CA VAL A 173 -6.65 3.42 7.55
C VAL A 173 -7.80 4.39 7.76
N LYS A 174 -8.46 4.31 8.93
CA LYS A 174 -9.50 5.28 9.33
C LYS A 174 -8.87 6.62 9.68
N ARG A 175 -9.53 7.70 9.32
CA ARG A 175 -9.13 9.09 9.58
C ARG A 175 -8.63 9.34 11.00
N ARG A 176 -9.31 8.78 12.01
CA ARG A 176 -8.98 8.97 13.43
C ARG A 176 -7.55 8.55 13.81
N VAL A 177 -6.95 7.62 13.04
CA VAL A 177 -5.56 7.18 13.25
C VAL A 177 -4.60 8.33 12.97
N PHE A 178 -4.82 9.05 11.89
CA PHE A 178 -4.00 10.22 11.53
C PHE A 178 -4.25 11.40 12.46
N GLU A 179 -5.50 11.60 12.89
CA GLU A 179 -5.86 12.61 13.90
C GLU A 179 -5.18 12.35 15.27
N ALA A 180 -4.82 11.11 15.55
CA ALA A 180 -4.00 10.73 16.71
C ALA A 180 -2.49 10.94 16.50
N GLY A 181 -2.06 11.49 15.34
CA GLY A 181 -0.67 11.81 15.04
C GLY A 181 0.14 10.67 14.42
N VAL A 182 -0.52 9.61 13.95
CA VAL A 182 0.17 8.53 13.23
C VAL A 182 0.56 9.01 11.84
N SER A 183 1.83 8.84 11.47
CA SER A 183 2.40 9.27 10.19
C SER A 183 3.57 8.37 9.79
N TYR A 184 4.07 8.55 8.58
CA TYR A 184 5.27 7.88 8.06
C TYR A 184 6.58 8.60 8.41
N ASP A 185 6.55 9.63 9.26
CA ASP A 185 7.74 10.35 9.68
C ASP A 185 8.74 9.43 10.35
N ARG A 186 10.01 9.71 10.15
CA ARG A 186 11.07 9.00 10.84
C ARG A 186 10.96 9.20 12.35
N ILE A 187 10.95 8.11 13.13
CA ILE A 187 11.08 8.15 14.57
C ILE A 187 12.57 8.25 14.91
N PRO A 188 13.04 9.35 15.51
CA PRO A 188 14.44 9.47 15.89
C PRO A 188 14.78 8.52 17.05
N ASN A 189 16.06 8.20 17.20
CA ASN A 189 16.57 7.43 18.33
C ASN A 189 16.02 6.00 18.52
N ILE A 190 15.39 5.45 17.52
CA ILE A 190 15.11 4.02 17.51
C ILE A 190 16.36 3.29 16.99
N ASN A 191 17.03 2.56 17.87
CA ASN A 191 18.07 1.62 17.46
C ASN A 191 17.37 0.39 16.88
N THR A 192 17.35 0.27 15.57
CA THR A 192 16.53 -0.76 15.00
C THR A 192 17.15 -1.41 13.79
N ALA A 193 16.98 -2.72 13.75
CA ALA A 193 16.81 -3.45 12.51
C ALA A 193 15.50 -3.02 11.78
N LEU A 194 14.72 -2.07 12.30
CA LEU A 194 13.52 -1.52 11.69
C LEU A 194 13.90 -0.58 10.56
N ARG A 195 14.06 -1.15 9.37
CA ARG A 195 14.26 -0.39 8.14
C ARG A 195 12.93 -0.16 7.47
N GLY A 196 12.77 1.00 6.87
CA GLY A 196 11.59 1.35 6.08
C GLY A 196 10.53 2.17 6.82
N GLU A 197 9.83 2.96 6.06
CA GLU A 197 8.83 3.90 6.52
C GLU A 197 7.60 3.19 7.11
N ASP A 198 7.19 2.06 6.52
CA ASP A 198 6.04 1.25 6.99
C ASP A 198 6.23 0.81 8.45
N ARG A 199 7.47 0.47 8.83
CA ARG A 199 7.77 0.06 10.20
C ARG A 199 7.62 1.20 11.18
N HIS A 200 8.08 2.40 10.81
CA HIS A 200 7.91 3.59 11.65
C HIS A 200 6.44 3.96 11.80
N PHE A 201 5.65 3.82 10.73
CA PHE A 201 4.20 3.97 10.79
C PHE A 201 3.57 2.98 11.77
N CYS A 202 3.87 1.68 11.64
CA CYS A 202 3.30 0.63 12.48
C CYS A 202 3.69 0.80 13.96
N VAL A 203 4.93 1.15 14.25
CA VAL A 203 5.38 1.43 15.63
C VAL A 203 4.63 2.61 16.21
N ARG A 204 4.48 3.70 15.46
CA ARG A 204 3.73 4.89 15.90
C ARG A 204 2.26 4.56 16.14
N ALA A 205 1.65 3.77 15.26
CA ALA A 205 0.27 3.31 15.41
C ALA A 205 0.09 2.46 16.67
N ALA A 206 0.98 1.50 16.92
CA ALA A 206 0.94 0.67 18.12
C ALA A 206 1.14 1.49 19.40
N CYS A 207 2.06 2.47 19.42
CA CYS A 207 2.26 3.38 20.54
C CYS A 207 1.04 4.28 20.79
N ALA A 208 0.26 4.60 19.75
CA ALA A 208 -1.00 5.32 19.85
C ALA A 208 -2.19 4.43 20.26
N GLY A 209 -1.97 3.14 20.47
CA GLY A 209 -2.99 2.18 20.92
C GLY A 209 -3.81 1.54 19.81
N PHE A 210 -3.41 1.69 18.54
CA PHE A 210 -4.09 1.03 17.42
C PHE A 210 -3.53 -0.37 17.16
N GLU A 211 -4.42 -1.29 16.84
CA GLU A 211 -4.06 -2.64 16.39
C GLU A 211 -3.88 -2.65 14.87
N LEU A 212 -2.98 -3.51 14.42
CA LEU A 212 -2.73 -3.77 13.00
C LEU A 212 -3.35 -5.10 12.60
N TRP A 213 -4.04 -5.11 11.47
CA TRP A 213 -4.74 -6.28 10.97
C TRP A 213 -4.40 -6.52 9.50
N VAL A 214 -4.46 -7.78 9.07
CA VAL A 214 -4.39 -8.17 7.66
C VAL A 214 -5.63 -9.00 7.31
N ASP A 215 -6.28 -8.61 6.23
CA ASP A 215 -7.32 -9.40 5.58
C ASP A 215 -6.68 -10.30 4.51
N THR A 216 -7.17 -11.51 4.36
CA THR A 216 -6.63 -12.49 3.41
C THR A 216 -7.72 -13.12 2.54
N HIS A 217 -8.91 -12.50 2.48
CA HIS A 217 -10.00 -13.02 1.65
C HIS A 217 -9.80 -12.77 0.17
N SER A 218 -9.14 -11.67 -0.19
CA SER A 218 -8.96 -11.22 -1.59
C SER A 218 -7.50 -10.83 -1.87
N PRO A 219 -6.53 -11.76 -1.80
CA PRO A 219 -5.12 -11.43 -1.95
C PRO A 219 -4.82 -10.69 -3.25
N ALA A 220 -4.14 -9.53 -3.14
CA ALA A 220 -3.74 -8.78 -4.31
C ALA A 220 -2.61 -9.49 -5.07
N ARG A 221 -2.55 -9.29 -6.39
CA ARG A 221 -1.43 -9.77 -7.23
C ARG A 221 -0.35 -8.72 -7.31
N HIS A 222 0.89 -9.10 -7.06
CA HIS A 222 2.04 -8.21 -7.09
C HIS A 222 2.82 -8.36 -8.42
N LEU A 223 2.73 -7.35 -9.29
CA LEU A 223 3.32 -7.34 -10.64
C LEU A 223 4.71 -6.69 -10.65
N TYR A 224 5.61 -7.09 -9.78
CA TYR A 224 6.92 -6.46 -9.62
C TYR A 224 7.97 -6.88 -10.66
N THR A 225 7.67 -7.87 -11.53
CA THR A 225 8.53 -8.24 -12.66
C THR A 225 7.74 -8.25 -13.97
N ARG A 226 8.45 -8.09 -15.09
CA ARG A 226 7.86 -8.21 -16.44
C ARG A 226 7.22 -9.57 -16.66
N GLN A 227 7.83 -10.64 -16.15
CA GLN A 227 7.29 -12.00 -16.28
C GLN A 227 5.92 -12.12 -15.59
N LEU A 228 5.79 -11.64 -14.37
CA LEU A 228 4.52 -11.66 -13.62
C LEU A 228 3.42 -10.86 -14.33
N PHE A 229 3.80 -9.75 -14.96
CA PHE A 229 2.86 -9.00 -15.79
C PHE A 229 2.38 -9.82 -17.00
N GLU A 230 3.28 -10.49 -17.73
CA GLU A 230 2.90 -11.31 -18.88
C GLU A 230 2.03 -12.53 -18.45
N GLU A 231 2.33 -13.13 -17.30
CA GLU A 231 1.51 -14.19 -16.71
C GLU A 231 0.11 -13.68 -16.35
N TYR A 232 0.03 -12.50 -15.73
CA TYR A 232 -1.25 -11.85 -15.44
C TYR A 232 -2.06 -11.58 -16.72
N LYS A 233 -1.45 -11.03 -17.75
CA LYS A 233 -2.10 -10.78 -19.06
C LYS A 233 -2.57 -12.05 -19.74
N ALA A 234 -1.87 -13.17 -19.54
CA ALA A 234 -2.24 -14.49 -20.06
C ALA A 234 -3.33 -15.19 -19.21
N GLY A 235 -3.83 -14.56 -18.14
CA GLY A 235 -4.83 -15.14 -17.24
C GLY A 235 -4.28 -16.27 -16.34
N ARG A 236 -2.99 -16.28 -16.07
CA ARG A 236 -2.28 -17.28 -15.25
C ARG A 236 -1.90 -16.75 -13.88
#